data_3e9c97505558d30f91a242b2fa43cd86
#
_entry.id   3e9c97505558d30f91a242b2fa43cd86
#
_cell.length_a   1.000
_cell.length_b   1.000
_cell.length_c   1.000
_cell.angle_alpha   90.00
_cell.angle_beta   90.00
_cell.angle_gamma   90.00
#
_symmetry.space_group_name_H-M   'P 1'
#
loop_
_entity.id
_entity.type
_entity.pdbx_description
1 polymer ?
#
loop_
_entity_poly.entity_id
_entity_poly.type
_entity_poly.pdbx_seq_one_letter_code
_entity_poly.pdbx_strand_id
1 'polypeptide(L)'
;MLERLVHGAAALGVALTEHDAARLRQLLGELAHWNRQFNLTGITDLESMVSHHVLDSLAVHRYLHGAAIADVGTGAGFPGLPLALVNPEHRFTLIDSNGKKIRFVSHAVRTLGLMNVDPLQARVEALRPERPFDTVLARAFAPLPELLATVAPLCGGQTRVLAMKGKWPQAELDALPRVWRVADSHTLTVPGLAEDRCLIVLMSGVAH
;
A
#
# COMPACT_ATOMS: atom_id res chain seq x y z
N MET A 1 -14.22 -17.53 -1.90
CA MET A 1 -13.62 -16.31 -1.31
C MET A 1 -12.64 -16.61 -0.17
N LEU A 2 -13.07 -17.13 1.01
CA LEU A 2 -12.17 -17.31 2.17
C LEU A 2 -10.99 -18.24 1.87
N GLU A 3 -11.24 -19.40 1.30
CA GLU A 3 -10.21 -20.37 0.90
C GLU A 3 -9.18 -19.74 -0.08
N ARG A 4 -9.65 -19.00 -1.08
CA ARG A 4 -8.79 -18.28 -2.03
C ARG A 4 -7.91 -17.24 -1.35
N LEU A 5 -8.45 -16.53 -0.33
CA LEU A 5 -7.71 -15.56 0.45
C LEU A 5 -6.58 -16.23 1.24
N VAL A 6 -6.89 -17.30 1.97
CA VAL A 6 -5.92 -18.03 2.80
C VAL A 6 -4.83 -18.68 1.95
N HIS A 7 -5.19 -19.42 0.90
CA HIS A 7 -4.22 -20.05 0.00
C HIS A 7 -3.38 -19.02 -0.76
N GLY A 8 -4.02 -17.92 -1.22
CA GLY A 8 -3.31 -16.85 -1.92
C GLY A 8 -2.30 -16.14 -1.01
N ALA A 9 -2.66 -15.84 0.23
CA ALA A 9 -1.75 -15.24 1.20
C ALA A 9 -0.59 -16.18 1.53
N ALA A 10 -0.86 -17.47 1.74
CA ALA A 10 0.17 -18.49 1.98
C ALA A 10 1.17 -18.58 0.81
N ALA A 11 0.70 -18.52 -0.44
CA ALA A 11 1.56 -18.48 -1.63
C ALA A 11 2.48 -17.24 -1.70
N LEU A 12 2.07 -16.15 -1.03
CA LEU A 12 2.86 -14.92 -0.87
C LEU A 12 3.77 -14.94 0.36
N GLY A 13 3.77 -16.05 1.11
CA GLY A 13 4.54 -16.19 2.36
C GLY A 13 3.89 -15.55 3.57
N VAL A 14 2.60 -15.21 3.51
CA VAL A 14 1.83 -14.62 4.60
C VAL A 14 0.92 -15.67 5.23
N ALA A 15 1.22 -16.09 6.46
CA ALA A 15 0.38 -17.00 7.20
C ALA A 15 -0.76 -16.23 7.88
N LEU A 16 -1.98 -16.38 7.37
CA LEU A 16 -3.16 -15.77 7.98
C LEU A 16 -3.75 -16.70 9.04
N THR A 17 -4.03 -16.16 10.23
CA THR A 17 -4.91 -16.81 11.20
C THR A 17 -6.36 -16.79 10.70
N GLU A 18 -7.24 -17.62 11.27
CA GLU A 18 -8.69 -17.54 10.99
C GLU A 18 -9.24 -16.15 11.28
N HIS A 19 -8.74 -15.52 12.35
CA HIS A 19 -9.11 -14.16 12.73
C HIS A 19 -8.70 -13.13 11.68
N ASP A 20 -7.46 -13.19 11.18
CA ASP A 20 -6.98 -12.26 10.14
C ASP A 20 -7.78 -12.42 8.83
N ALA A 21 -8.04 -13.66 8.43
CA ALA A 21 -8.83 -13.95 7.25
C ALA A 21 -10.27 -13.45 7.39
N ALA A 22 -10.87 -13.56 8.58
CA ALA A 22 -12.20 -13.03 8.87
C ALA A 22 -12.22 -11.50 8.78
N ARG A 23 -11.20 -10.81 9.32
CA ARG A 23 -11.07 -9.34 9.27
C ARG A 23 -10.84 -8.83 7.86
N LEU A 24 -10.00 -9.50 7.06
CA LEU A 24 -9.79 -9.15 5.65
C LEU A 24 -11.09 -9.33 4.83
N ARG A 25 -11.84 -10.39 5.10
CA ARG A 25 -13.17 -10.58 4.49
C ARG A 25 -14.13 -9.48 4.89
N GLN A 26 -14.13 -9.08 6.16
CA GLN A 26 -14.94 -7.97 6.67
C GLN A 26 -14.58 -6.66 5.96
N LEU A 27 -13.26 -6.36 5.81
CA LEU A 27 -12.78 -5.20 5.06
C LEU A 27 -13.36 -5.14 3.65
N LEU A 28 -13.35 -6.26 2.93
CA LEU A 28 -13.91 -6.33 1.58
C LEU A 28 -15.43 -6.13 1.57
N GLY A 29 -16.14 -6.65 2.56
CA GLY A 29 -17.58 -6.43 2.73
C GLY A 29 -17.91 -4.95 2.95
N GLU A 30 -17.16 -4.27 3.84
CA GLU A 30 -17.29 -2.82 4.08
C GLU A 30 -16.96 -2.03 2.81
N LEU A 31 -15.88 -2.38 2.10
CA LEU A 31 -15.54 -1.73 0.85
C LEU A 31 -16.65 -1.84 -0.19
N ALA A 32 -17.20 -3.04 -0.39
CA ALA A 32 -18.29 -3.26 -1.33
C ALA A 32 -19.54 -2.48 -0.93
N HIS A 33 -19.85 -2.38 0.37
CA HIS A 33 -20.97 -1.60 0.87
C HIS A 33 -20.80 -0.10 0.58
N TRP A 34 -19.67 0.48 0.97
CA TRP A 34 -19.38 1.89 0.77
C TRP A 34 -19.21 2.26 -0.71
N ASN A 35 -18.66 1.35 -1.52
CA ASN A 35 -18.41 1.59 -2.94
C ASN A 35 -19.70 1.89 -3.72
N ARG A 36 -20.83 1.33 -3.30
CA ARG A 36 -22.15 1.62 -3.91
C ARG A 36 -22.57 3.09 -3.86
N GLN A 37 -22.05 3.84 -2.86
CA GLN A 37 -22.42 5.25 -2.66
C GLN A 37 -21.30 6.21 -3.04
N PHE A 38 -20.04 5.81 -2.89
CA PHE A 38 -18.91 6.72 -2.93
C PHE A 38 -17.91 6.49 -4.08
N ASN A 39 -18.06 5.43 -4.85
CA ASN A 39 -17.16 5.06 -5.95
C ASN A 39 -15.68 5.04 -5.50
N LEU A 40 -15.39 4.28 -4.47
CA LEU A 40 -14.05 4.17 -3.87
C LEU A 40 -13.09 3.35 -4.73
N THR A 41 -13.61 2.39 -5.49
CA THR A 41 -12.87 1.51 -6.39
C THR A 41 -13.69 1.16 -7.63
N GLY A 42 -13.01 0.93 -8.75
CA GLY A 42 -13.64 0.42 -9.98
C GLY A 42 -13.96 -1.08 -9.95
N ILE A 43 -13.42 -1.82 -8.95
CA ILE A 43 -13.66 -3.26 -8.80
C ILE A 43 -14.87 -3.46 -7.90
N THR A 44 -15.91 -4.10 -8.40
CA THR A 44 -17.20 -4.27 -7.70
C THR A 44 -17.48 -5.70 -7.27
N ASP A 45 -16.81 -6.67 -7.89
CA ASP A 45 -16.94 -8.08 -7.58
C ASP A 45 -16.02 -8.49 -6.42
N LEU A 46 -16.58 -9.14 -5.39
CA LEU A 46 -15.86 -9.53 -4.17
C LEU A 46 -14.71 -10.52 -4.44
N GLU A 47 -14.87 -11.45 -5.38
CA GLU A 47 -13.81 -12.40 -5.71
C GLU A 47 -12.62 -11.71 -6.39
N SER A 48 -12.91 -10.75 -7.26
CA SER A 48 -11.89 -9.89 -7.88
C SER A 48 -11.21 -8.99 -6.85
N MET A 49 -11.95 -8.46 -5.87
CA MET A 49 -11.37 -7.66 -4.78
C MET A 49 -10.35 -8.45 -3.96
N VAL A 50 -10.53 -9.77 -3.77
CA VAL A 50 -9.52 -10.60 -3.08
C VAL A 50 -8.17 -10.49 -3.75
N SER A 51 -8.10 -10.67 -5.06
CA SER A 51 -6.83 -10.65 -5.79
C SER A 51 -6.30 -9.24 -6.01
N HIS A 52 -7.13 -8.30 -6.52
CA HIS A 52 -6.70 -6.96 -6.92
C HIS A 52 -6.48 -6.00 -5.74
N HIS A 53 -7.10 -6.27 -4.59
CA HIS A 53 -6.92 -5.43 -3.41
C HIS A 53 -6.11 -6.12 -2.33
N VAL A 54 -6.54 -7.29 -1.83
CA VAL A 54 -5.89 -7.89 -0.68
C VAL A 54 -4.59 -8.59 -1.07
N LEU A 55 -4.62 -9.55 -2.02
CA LEU A 55 -3.42 -10.31 -2.37
C LEU A 55 -2.37 -9.44 -3.07
N ASP A 56 -2.79 -8.49 -3.91
CA ASP A 56 -1.91 -7.48 -4.50
C ASP A 56 -1.20 -6.64 -3.41
N SER A 57 -1.93 -6.26 -2.35
CA SER A 57 -1.34 -5.57 -1.19
C SER A 57 -0.36 -6.45 -0.42
N LEU A 58 -0.72 -7.70 -0.14
CA LEU A 58 0.12 -8.63 0.62
C LEU A 58 1.38 -9.05 -0.14
N ALA A 59 1.40 -8.94 -1.47
CA ALA A 59 2.56 -9.28 -2.30
C ALA A 59 3.82 -8.46 -1.96
N VAL A 60 3.66 -7.30 -1.32
CA VAL A 60 4.79 -6.47 -0.89
C VAL A 60 5.13 -6.59 0.59
N HIS A 61 4.43 -7.44 1.34
CA HIS A 61 4.63 -7.64 2.78
C HIS A 61 6.09 -7.81 3.20
N ARG A 62 6.81 -8.73 2.55
CA ARG A 62 8.21 -9.05 2.88
C ARG A 62 9.23 -7.95 2.56
N TYR A 63 8.82 -6.90 1.84
CA TYR A 63 9.70 -5.80 1.46
C TYR A 63 9.58 -4.58 2.39
N LEU A 64 8.65 -4.63 3.34
CA LEU A 64 8.55 -3.60 4.37
C LEU A 64 9.86 -3.52 5.16
N HIS A 65 10.25 -2.31 5.49
CA HIS A 65 11.47 -2.02 6.24
C HIS A 65 11.16 -1.07 7.38
N GLY A 66 11.75 -1.33 8.54
CA GLY A 66 11.54 -0.53 9.75
C GLY A 66 10.13 -0.59 10.29
N ALA A 67 9.80 0.25 11.25
CA ALA A 67 8.53 0.20 11.98
C ALA A 67 7.52 1.28 11.54
N ALA A 68 7.99 2.39 10.97
CA ALA A 68 7.16 3.52 10.56
C ALA A 68 6.89 3.48 9.04
N ILE A 69 5.64 3.19 8.66
CA ILE A 69 5.22 2.99 7.29
C ILE A 69 4.23 4.08 6.87
N ALA A 70 4.48 4.76 5.76
CA ALA A 70 3.50 5.63 5.12
C ALA A 70 2.92 4.96 3.86
N ASP A 71 1.62 5.03 3.67
CA ASP A 71 0.93 4.64 2.43
C ASP A 71 0.39 5.90 1.77
N VAL A 72 1.02 6.35 0.68
CA VAL A 72 0.69 7.62 0.02
C VAL A 72 -0.27 7.41 -1.14
N GLY A 73 -1.34 8.21 -1.16
CA GLY A 73 -2.44 7.99 -2.08
C GLY A 73 -3.16 6.67 -1.79
N THR A 74 -3.33 6.36 -0.50
CA THR A 74 -3.87 5.07 -0.03
C THR A 74 -5.22 4.69 -0.64
N GLY A 75 -5.95 5.65 -1.17
CA GLY A 75 -7.26 5.40 -1.75
C GLY A 75 -8.25 4.84 -0.72
N ALA A 76 -8.80 3.69 -1.01
CA ALA A 76 -9.66 2.94 -0.09
C ALA A 76 -8.84 2.12 0.93
N GLY A 77 -7.61 2.54 1.25
CA GLY A 77 -6.77 1.90 2.25
C GLY A 77 -5.92 0.74 1.71
N PHE A 78 -5.60 0.73 0.41
CA PHE A 78 -4.78 -0.32 -0.20
C PHE A 78 -3.50 0.25 -0.82
N PRO A 79 -2.32 -0.27 -0.45
CA PRO A 79 -2.07 -1.53 0.26
C PRO A 79 -2.09 -1.45 1.79
N GLY A 80 -2.23 -0.28 2.41
CA GLY A 80 -1.98 -0.07 3.83
C GLY A 80 -2.83 -0.91 4.80
N LEU A 81 -4.16 -0.99 4.64
CA LEU A 81 -5.03 -1.73 5.58
C LEU A 81 -4.72 -3.24 5.63
N PRO A 82 -4.61 -3.97 4.50
CA PRO A 82 -4.21 -5.38 4.54
C PRO A 82 -2.84 -5.59 5.17
N LEU A 83 -1.87 -4.73 4.86
CA LEU A 83 -0.52 -4.82 5.42
C LEU A 83 -0.52 -4.53 6.92
N ALA A 84 -1.24 -3.52 7.38
CA ALA A 84 -1.34 -3.19 8.80
C ALA A 84 -1.99 -4.31 9.63
N LEU A 85 -2.96 -5.01 9.02
CA LEU A 85 -3.66 -6.12 9.67
C LEU A 85 -2.72 -7.29 9.97
N VAL A 86 -1.81 -7.61 9.05
CA VAL A 86 -0.87 -8.73 9.18
C VAL A 86 0.48 -8.34 9.80
N ASN A 87 0.69 -7.05 10.11
CA ASN A 87 1.91 -6.51 10.73
C ASN A 87 1.54 -5.60 11.92
N PRO A 88 0.98 -6.13 13.01
CA PRO A 88 0.51 -5.33 14.14
C PRO A 88 1.63 -4.57 14.86
N GLU A 89 2.88 -4.99 14.69
CA GLU A 89 4.09 -4.36 15.25
C GLU A 89 4.57 -3.11 14.50
N HIS A 90 4.10 -2.90 13.25
CA HIS A 90 4.40 -1.72 12.47
C HIS A 90 3.32 -0.64 12.63
N ARG A 91 3.71 0.61 12.57
CA ARG A 91 2.77 1.76 12.56
C ARG A 91 2.57 2.24 11.13
N PHE A 92 1.31 2.33 10.72
CA PHE A 92 0.93 2.75 9.38
C PHE A 92 0.24 4.11 9.43
N THR A 93 0.73 5.05 8.61
CA THR A 93 0.03 6.32 8.32
C THR A 93 -0.51 6.24 6.90
N LEU A 94 -1.84 6.21 6.76
CA LEU A 94 -2.53 6.10 5.47
C LEU A 94 -2.98 7.48 5.00
N ILE A 95 -2.38 7.97 3.93
CA ILE A 95 -2.48 9.37 3.49
C ILE A 95 -3.22 9.45 2.16
N ASP A 96 -4.28 10.24 2.08
CA ASP A 96 -4.96 10.61 0.84
C ASP A 96 -5.55 12.02 0.97
N SER A 97 -5.53 12.81 -0.09
CA SER A 97 -6.15 14.14 -0.11
C SER A 97 -7.67 14.10 -0.19
N ASN A 98 -8.25 12.98 -0.61
CA ASN A 98 -9.68 12.80 -0.79
C ASN A 98 -10.37 12.42 0.54
N GLY A 99 -11.10 13.37 1.13
CA GLY A 99 -11.79 13.15 2.39
C GLY A 99 -12.84 12.03 2.39
N LYS A 100 -13.44 11.68 1.23
CA LYS A 100 -14.37 10.55 1.14
C LYS A 100 -13.64 9.23 1.37
N LYS A 101 -12.44 9.10 0.76
CA LYS A 101 -11.58 7.92 0.91
C LYS A 101 -11.09 7.77 2.35
N ILE A 102 -10.58 8.85 2.95
CA ILE A 102 -10.11 8.82 4.35
C ILE A 102 -11.26 8.55 5.33
N ARG A 103 -12.47 9.01 5.07
CA ARG A 103 -13.64 8.62 5.90
C ARG A 103 -13.90 7.12 5.88
N PHE A 104 -13.78 6.49 4.70
CA PHE A 104 -13.87 5.03 4.60
C PHE A 104 -12.72 4.35 5.34
N VAL A 105 -11.47 4.80 5.14
CA VAL A 105 -10.31 4.24 5.86
C VAL A 105 -10.49 4.34 7.37
N SER A 106 -10.91 5.51 7.87
CA SER A 106 -11.19 5.71 9.31
C SER A 106 -12.32 4.81 9.83
N HIS A 107 -13.35 4.56 9.02
CA HIS A 107 -14.40 3.59 9.34
C HIS A 107 -13.82 2.17 9.42
N ALA A 108 -13.07 1.74 8.40
CA ALA A 108 -12.46 0.42 8.36
C ALA A 108 -11.51 0.18 9.54
N VAL A 109 -10.67 1.16 9.89
CA VAL A 109 -9.77 1.11 11.06
C VAL A 109 -10.54 0.82 12.34
N ARG A 110 -11.63 1.56 12.60
CA ARG A 110 -12.48 1.33 13.79
C ARG A 110 -13.18 -0.01 13.76
N THR A 111 -13.79 -0.36 12.63
CA THR A 111 -14.55 -1.60 12.45
C THR A 111 -13.68 -2.85 12.61
N LEU A 112 -12.44 -2.77 12.14
CA LEU A 112 -11.46 -3.86 12.22
C LEU A 112 -10.63 -3.81 13.51
N GLY A 113 -10.74 -2.78 14.35
CA GLY A 113 -9.96 -2.63 15.56
C GLY A 113 -8.44 -2.52 15.31
N LEU A 114 -8.03 -1.79 14.25
CA LEU A 114 -6.62 -1.59 13.93
C LEU A 114 -6.04 -0.46 14.79
N MET A 115 -5.26 -0.81 15.80
CA MET A 115 -4.66 0.16 16.74
C MET A 115 -3.33 0.73 16.22
N ASN A 116 -2.82 0.19 15.12
CA ASN A 116 -1.55 0.55 14.51
C ASN A 116 -1.70 1.36 13.22
N VAL A 117 -2.88 1.95 12.95
CA VAL A 117 -3.19 2.70 11.74
C VAL A 117 -3.70 4.08 12.06
N ASP A 118 -3.05 5.10 11.48
CA ASP A 118 -3.42 6.51 11.55
C ASP A 118 -3.89 7.01 10.17
N PRO A 119 -5.20 7.15 9.91
CA PRO A 119 -5.71 7.74 8.67
C PRO A 119 -5.49 9.25 8.65
N LEU A 120 -4.86 9.78 7.60
CA LEU A 120 -4.53 11.19 7.50
C LEU A 120 -5.05 11.80 6.19
N GLN A 121 -5.98 12.75 6.30
CA GLN A 121 -6.40 13.55 5.16
C GLN A 121 -5.42 14.70 4.94
N ALA A 122 -4.52 14.55 3.97
CA ALA A 122 -3.54 15.59 3.64
C ALA A 122 -3.05 15.45 2.19
N ARG A 123 -2.50 16.54 1.65
CA ARG A 123 -1.61 16.48 0.50
C ARG A 123 -0.21 16.11 0.97
N VAL A 124 0.37 15.10 0.34
CA VAL A 124 1.68 14.54 0.75
C VAL A 124 2.77 15.61 0.75
N GLU A 125 2.75 16.49 -0.25
CA GLU A 125 3.74 17.56 -0.44
C GLU A 125 3.76 18.60 0.71
N ALA A 126 2.64 18.71 1.42
CA ALA A 126 2.49 19.63 2.56
C ALA A 126 2.95 19.03 3.89
N LEU A 127 3.20 17.72 3.94
CA LEU A 127 3.58 17.05 5.18
C LEU A 127 5.03 17.30 5.52
N ARG A 128 5.28 17.48 6.82
CA ARG A 128 6.62 17.62 7.40
C ARG A 128 6.64 16.81 8.68
N PRO A 129 6.83 15.49 8.59
CA PRO A 129 6.88 14.63 9.77
C PRO A 129 8.11 14.96 10.60
N GLU A 130 8.00 14.85 11.92
CA GLU A 130 9.14 15.07 12.85
C GLU A 130 10.28 14.07 12.60
N ARG A 131 9.94 12.88 12.13
CA ARG A 131 10.90 11.82 11.75
C ARG A 131 10.51 11.25 10.39
N PRO A 132 11.49 10.96 9.53
CA PRO A 132 11.23 10.27 8.28
C PRO A 132 10.57 8.91 8.52
N PHE A 133 9.78 8.46 7.55
CA PHE A 133 9.27 7.09 7.53
C PHE A 133 10.37 6.12 7.11
N ASP A 134 10.31 4.90 7.63
CA ASP A 134 11.22 3.83 7.24
C ASP A 134 10.85 3.27 5.87
N THR A 135 9.53 3.14 5.61
CA THR A 135 8.98 2.71 4.32
C THR A 135 7.90 3.68 3.86
N VAL A 136 7.94 4.05 2.58
CA VAL A 136 6.87 4.77 1.88
C VAL A 136 6.32 3.88 0.79
N LEU A 137 5.05 3.49 0.92
CA LEU A 137 4.30 2.71 -0.07
C LEU A 137 3.60 3.65 -1.04
N ALA A 138 3.61 3.30 -2.33
CA ALA A 138 2.81 3.97 -3.34
C ALA A 138 2.28 2.96 -4.37
N ARG A 139 0.96 2.94 -4.57
CA ARG A 139 0.29 2.10 -5.57
C ARG A 139 -0.53 2.98 -6.51
N ALA A 140 -0.29 2.88 -7.82
CA ALA A 140 -1.04 3.63 -8.84
C ALA A 140 -1.13 5.14 -8.55
N PHE A 141 -0.06 5.72 -7.99
CA PHE A 141 -0.04 7.11 -7.52
C PHE A 141 0.33 8.07 -8.67
N ALA A 142 1.56 7.94 -9.22
CA ALA A 142 2.11 8.82 -10.26
C ALA A 142 3.29 8.12 -10.96
N PRO A 143 3.82 8.65 -12.08
CA PRO A 143 5.13 8.25 -12.60
C PRO A 143 6.23 8.40 -11.54
N LEU A 144 7.30 7.58 -11.61
CA LEU A 144 8.36 7.53 -10.59
C LEU A 144 8.98 8.90 -10.30
N PRO A 145 9.35 9.74 -11.30
CA PRO A 145 9.94 11.05 -11.00
C PRO A 145 9.00 11.97 -10.20
N GLU A 146 7.72 11.97 -10.53
CA GLU A 146 6.70 12.77 -9.83
C GLU A 146 6.41 12.21 -8.43
N LEU A 147 6.29 10.89 -8.30
CA LEU A 147 6.15 10.21 -7.02
C LEU A 147 7.29 10.62 -6.09
N LEU A 148 8.56 10.51 -6.55
CA LEU A 148 9.73 10.78 -5.73
C LEU A 148 9.82 12.25 -5.31
N ALA A 149 9.46 13.19 -6.18
CA ALA A 149 9.37 14.60 -5.82
C ALA A 149 8.30 14.84 -4.74
N THR A 150 7.16 14.16 -4.84
CA THR A 150 6.04 14.25 -3.90
C THR A 150 6.40 13.69 -2.52
N VAL A 151 7.06 12.54 -2.47
CA VAL A 151 7.34 11.84 -1.20
C VAL A 151 8.65 12.26 -0.54
N ALA A 152 9.50 13.04 -1.22
CA ALA A 152 10.79 13.47 -0.70
C ALA A 152 10.73 14.05 0.74
N PRO A 153 9.71 14.86 1.11
CA PRO A 153 9.58 15.37 2.48
C PRO A 153 9.35 14.31 3.56
N LEU A 154 8.91 13.11 3.17
CA LEU A 154 8.65 11.99 4.07
C LEU A 154 9.89 11.10 4.26
N CYS A 155 10.90 11.27 3.43
CA CYS A 155 12.02 10.34 3.30
C CYS A 155 13.28 10.87 3.99
N GLY A 156 14.03 9.95 4.60
CA GLY A 156 15.41 10.15 5.04
C GLY A 156 16.37 9.21 4.29
N GLY A 157 17.65 9.24 4.64
CA GLY A 157 18.69 8.47 3.94
C GLY A 157 18.51 6.94 3.97
N GLN A 158 17.70 6.42 4.91
CA GLN A 158 17.41 4.98 5.03
C GLN A 158 16.00 4.61 4.56
N THR A 159 15.18 5.59 4.18
CA THR A 159 13.81 5.34 3.72
C THR A 159 13.81 4.51 2.44
N ARG A 160 12.99 3.47 2.41
CA ARG A 160 12.67 2.70 1.21
C ARG A 160 11.34 3.16 0.63
N VAL A 161 11.35 3.63 -0.61
CA VAL A 161 10.12 3.92 -1.36
C VAL A 161 9.76 2.68 -2.17
N LEU A 162 8.64 2.07 -1.86
CA LEU A 162 8.11 0.87 -2.51
C LEU A 162 7.05 1.28 -3.54
N ALA A 163 7.45 1.44 -4.79
CA ALA A 163 6.57 1.80 -5.89
C ALA A 163 5.99 0.55 -6.57
N MET A 164 4.70 0.30 -6.34
CA MET A 164 3.96 -0.82 -6.97
C MET A 164 3.47 -0.39 -8.35
N LYS A 165 3.90 -1.11 -9.38
CA LYS A 165 3.58 -0.84 -10.79
C LYS A 165 2.92 -2.05 -11.46
N GLY A 166 2.03 -1.79 -12.43
CA GLY A 166 1.41 -2.83 -13.25
C GLY A 166 2.40 -3.42 -14.25
N LYS A 167 3.06 -2.56 -15.03
CA LYS A 167 4.08 -2.96 -16.02
C LYS A 167 5.44 -2.42 -15.63
N TRP A 168 6.48 -3.05 -16.14
CA TRP A 168 7.85 -2.58 -15.95
C TRP A 168 8.02 -1.15 -16.48
N PRO A 169 8.40 -0.18 -15.63
CA PRO A 169 8.35 1.25 -15.98
C PRO A 169 9.68 1.77 -16.56
N GLN A 170 10.20 1.19 -17.65
CA GLN A 170 11.54 1.52 -18.17
C GLN A 170 11.73 3.01 -18.41
N ALA A 171 10.79 3.67 -19.10
CA ALA A 171 10.90 5.11 -19.39
C ALA A 171 10.92 5.98 -18.11
N GLU A 172 10.20 5.54 -17.05
CA GLU A 172 10.22 6.24 -15.78
C GLU A 172 11.54 6.02 -15.02
N LEU A 173 12.14 4.82 -15.16
CA LEU A 173 13.44 4.50 -14.59
C LEU A 173 14.57 5.30 -15.25
N ASP A 174 14.52 5.47 -16.57
CA ASP A 174 15.49 6.25 -17.34
C ASP A 174 15.42 7.76 -16.99
N ALA A 175 14.25 8.22 -16.51
CA ALA A 175 13.99 9.60 -16.12
C ALA A 175 14.20 9.86 -14.60
N LEU A 176 14.76 8.91 -13.85
CA LEU A 176 14.96 9.09 -12.40
C LEU A 176 15.88 10.27 -12.08
N PRO A 177 15.50 11.13 -11.12
CA PRO A 177 16.41 12.16 -10.62
C PRO A 177 17.66 11.53 -10.00
N ARG A 178 18.85 12.11 -10.25
CA ARG A 178 20.16 11.59 -9.80
C ARG A 178 20.30 11.36 -8.30
N VAL A 179 19.46 12.05 -7.50
CA VAL A 179 19.44 11.89 -6.04
C VAL A 179 18.72 10.61 -5.59
N TRP A 180 18.10 9.89 -6.52
CA TRP A 180 17.44 8.61 -6.24
C TRP A 180 18.11 7.48 -7.00
N ARG A 181 18.15 6.33 -6.39
CA ARG A 181 18.64 5.09 -6.99
C ARG A 181 17.65 3.96 -6.83
N VAL A 182 17.60 3.07 -7.79
CA VAL A 182 16.95 1.77 -7.64
C VAL A 182 17.83 0.93 -6.72
N ALA A 183 17.32 0.59 -5.56
CA ALA A 183 18.01 -0.28 -4.61
C ALA A 183 17.73 -1.75 -4.92
N ASP A 184 16.51 -2.06 -5.37
CA ASP A 184 16.07 -3.40 -5.77
C ASP A 184 14.85 -3.32 -6.68
N SER A 185 14.52 -4.43 -7.35
CA SER A 185 13.32 -4.53 -8.17
C SER A 185 12.84 -5.98 -8.29
N HIS A 186 11.53 -6.19 -8.28
CA HIS A 186 10.94 -7.53 -8.27
C HIS A 186 9.76 -7.61 -9.20
N THR A 187 9.67 -8.70 -9.96
CA THR A 187 8.42 -9.13 -10.57
C THR A 187 7.58 -9.81 -9.49
N LEU A 188 6.33 -9.39 -9.34
CA LEU A 188 5.42 -9.94 -8.35
C LEU A 188 4.41 -10.86 -9.03
N THR A 189 4.32 -12.10 -8.56
CA THR A 189 3.25 -13.02 -8.94
C THR A 189 2.17 -12.95 -7.88
N VAL A 190 1.01 -12.38 -8.25
CA VAL A 190 -0.13 -12.25 -7.34
C VAL A 190 -1.14 -13.34 -7.65
N PRO A 191 -1.48 -14.22 -6.69
CA PRO A 191 -2.43 -15.30 -6.93
C PRO A 191 -3.77 -14.79 -7.43
N GLY A 192 -4.21 -15.32 -8.58
CA GLY A 192 -5.47 -14.95 -9.20
C GLY A 192 -5.47 -13.66 -10.01
N LEU A 193 -4.29 -13.04 -10.24
CA LEU A 193 -4.09 -12.01 -11.25
C LEU A 193 -3.31 -12.57 -12.42
N ALA A 194 -3.79 -12.26 -13.63
CA ALA A 194 -3.07 -12.56 -14.87
C ALA A 194 -2.18 -11.38 -15.32
N GLU A 195 -2.47 -10.20 -14.80
CA GLU A 195 -1.75 -8.97 -15.15
C GLU A 195 -0.38 -8.92 -14.48
N ASP A 196 0.57 -8.34 -15.18
CA ASP A 196 1.90 -8.08 -14.66
C ASP A 196 1.86 -7.19 -13.41
N ARG A 197 2.74 -7.49 -12.48
CA ARG A 197 3.01 -6.66 -11.31
C ARG A 197 4.50 -6.60 -11.08
N CYS A 198 5.00 -5.41 -10.78
CA CYS A 198 6.37 -5.24 -10.33
C CYS A 198 6.46 -4.26 -9.17
N LEU A 199 7.47 -4.46 -8.36
CA LEU A 199 7.85 -3.58 -7.28
C LEU A 199 9.21 -2.96 -7.60
N ILE A 200 9.28 -1.64 -7.56
CA ILE A 200 10.54 -0.90 -7.64
C ILE A 200 10.85 -0.35 -6.25
N VAL A 201 12.00 -0.74 -5.70
CA VAL A 201 12.50 -0.26 -4.41
C VAL A 201 13.49 0.86 -4.67
N LEU A 202 13.15 2.06 -4.21
CA LEU A 202 13.96 3.26 -4.43
C LEU A 202 14.46 3.81 -3.09
N MET A 203 15.67 4.37 -3.10
CA MET A 203 16.27 5.03 -1.94
C MET A 203 16.91 6.35 -2.38
N SER A 204 16.91 7.33 -1.46
CA SER A 204 17.68 8.55 -1.66
C SER A 204 19.18 8.25 -1.62
N GLY A 205 19.92 8.79 -2.59
CA GLY A 205 21.39 8.73 -2.62
C GLY A 205 22.06 9.79 -1.75
N VAL A 206 21.29 10.69 -1.14
CA VAL A 206 21.83 11.73 -0.25
C VAL A 206 21.82 11.21 1.18
N ALA A 207 22.99 10.97 1.74
CA ALA A 207 23.12 10.81 3.18
C ALA A 207 22.86 12.19 3.83
N HIS A 208 21.86 12.27 4.70
CA HIS A 208 21.64 13.42 5.57
C HIS A 208 22.43 13.26 6.85
#